data_fb691ed10666685516f01331f294c4c7
#
_entry.id   fb691ed10666685516f01331f294c4c7
#
_cell.length_a   1.000
_cell.length_b   1.000
_cell.length_c   1.000
_cell.angle_alpha   90.00
_cell.angle_beta   90.00
_cell.angle_gamma   90.00
#
_symmetry.space_group_name_H-M   'P 1'
#
loop_
_entity.id
_entity.type
_entity.pdbx_description
1 polymer ?
#
loop_
_entity_poly.entity_id
_entity_poly.type
_entity_poly.pdbx_seq_one_letter_code
_entity_poly.pdbx_strand_id
1 'polypeptide(L)'
;MLSVSLCALCGCNNNADGADDENARYNERLDRSEELYKTAVRSDDVFHDQADVFMRPLEPKSTDNVTIRLRVKRGNVKNATLQFTVDLDKISDGEAVWHDIPMKYEIADENMYFDYFICVIPKQSAPYKYHFKVENDVQTVYYNAFECYPEENAGEISIDASGDYYVMPDFATPDWSKGCVWYSIMPDTFYNSDTLNDKTTSSIYKADPWGTTHTSGDYSAGLSYFGGDLMGIYDKLDYIKSFGVTGLFMNPIWYAYHNAGYGAADMTQIDSTFGNDNMLKQLVKASHDKDMKVMLDGVFTYFTYVGTWYNNSGYYALEGGAKKGDKYYDAYIRNENGDVAIIWGNPRTDFSSKITRELVYSVPSSVMQLYILEHGIDGWRLDVGSDLKGSDSANWGTATQIIQDMRRYLKDIDEDVLLCSEGGNGTMLTDYALDTMWNFNYYYSVKDFLEQETTNSAVYNFNTNLYGTIAALPKSVANSSYNFTANHDMPRTLYAAKND
;
A
#
# COMPACT_ATOMS: atom_id res chain seq x y z
N MET A 1 8.19 10.61 -10.87
CA MET A 1 9.04 10.59 -12.07
C MET A 1 10.49 10.37 -11.68
N LEU A 2 10.90 9.12 -11.60
CA LEU A 2 12.30 8.74 -11.62
C LEU A 2 12.40 7.59 -12.61
N SER A 3 12.31 7.98 -13.89
CA SER A 3 12.88 7.16 -14.94
C SER A 3 14.38 7.27 -14.77
N VAL A 4 14.99 6.27 -14.14
CA VAL A 4 16.43 6.07 -14.28
C VAL A 4 16.64 5.64 -15.70
N SER A 5 16.83 6.64 -16.56
CA SER A 5 17.42 6.48 -17.87
C SER A 5 18.87 6.03 -17.64
N LEU A 6 19.10 4.73 -17.67
CA LEU A 6 20.45 4.20 -17.90
C LEU A 6 20.76 4.44 -19.37
N CYS A 7 20.99 5.70 -19.73
CA CYS A 7 21.57 6.05 -21.00
C CYS A 7 23.07 6.23 -20.85
N ALA A 8 23.78 5.28 -21.42
CA ALA A 8 25.02 5.50 -22.17
C ALA A 8 26.15 6.24 -21.46
N LEU A 9 27.05 5.47 -20.90
CA LEU A 9 28.46 5.74 -21.05
C LEU A 9 29.00 4.83 -22.19
N CYS A 10 28.65 5.16 -23.42
CA CYS A 10 29.44 4.80 -24.58
C CYS A 10 30.06 6.07 -25.14
N GLY A 11 31.33 6.29 -24.79
CA GLY A 11 32.16 7.26 -25.49
C GLY A 11 32.19 6.93 -26.97
N CYS A 12 31.71 7.86 -27.79
CA CYS A 12 31.89 7.80 -29.22
C CYS A 12 33.36 7.98 -29.51
N ASN A 13 34.06 6.87 -29.71
CA ASN A 13 35.28 6.87 -30.50
C ASN A 13 34.86 6.55 -31.93
N ASN A 14 34.92 7.55 -32.79
CA ASN A 14 34.84 7.37 -34.24
C ASN A 14 36.07 6.62 -34.72
N ASN A 15 36.00 5.28 -34.71
CA ASN A 15 36.91 4.44 -35.50
C ASN A 15 36.05 3.59 -36.42
N ALA A 16 36.22 3.77 -37.71
CA ALA A 16 35.54 3.03 -38.76
C ALA A 16 35.76 1.50 -38.69
N ASP A 17 36.72 1.06 -37.88
CA ASP A 17 37.06 -0.38 -37.69
C ASP A 17 36.10 -1.06 -36.70
N GLY A 18 35.26 -0.36 -35.95
CA GLY A 18 34.29 -0.93 -34.99
C GLY A 18 33.01 -1.46 -35.65
N ALA A 19 32.60 -0.90 -36.76
CA ALA A 19 31.34 -1.28 -37.43
C ALA A 19 31.48 -2.65 -38.14
N ASP A 20 32.69 -2.98 -38.63
CA ASP A 20 32.95 -4.28 -39.26
C ASP A 20 33.01 -5.41 -38.23
N ASP A 21 33.49 -5.16 -37.03
CA ASP A 21 33.54 -6.15 -35.95
C ASP A 21 32.14 -6.38 -35.30
N GLU A 22 31.30 -5.38 -35.19
CA GLU A 22 29.91 -5.55 -34.76
C GLU A 22 29.08 -6.30 -35.82
N ASN A 23 29.22 -5.99 -37.07
CA ASN A 23 28.56 -6.73 -38.16
C ASN A 23 29.10 -8.18 -38.29
N ALA A 24 30.37 -8.42 -38.05
CA ALA A 24 30.95 -9.77 -38.03
C ALA A 24 30.38 -10.59 -36.86
N ARG A 25 30.28 -9.99 -35.68
CA ARG A 25 29.63 -10.62 -34.48
C ARG A 25 28.14 -10.83 -34.68
N TYR A 26 27.46 -9.95 -35.41
CA TYR A 26 26.05 -10.10 -35.77
C TYR A 26 25.86 -11.26 -36.74
N ASN A 27 26.69 -11.36 -37.80
CA ASN A 27 26.66 -12.44 -38.78
C ASN A 27 27.07 -13.77 -38.13
N GLU A 28 28.06 -13.80 -37.24
CA GLU A 28 28.44 -14.98 -36.45
C GLU A 28 27.32 -15.47 -35.53
N ARG A 29 26.46 -14.57 -35.05
CA ARG A 29 25.27 -14.93 -34.30
C ARG A 29 24.10 -15.39 -35.16
N LEU A 30 23.96 -14.88 -36.38
CA LEU A 30 22.98 -15.34 -37.36
C LEU A 30 23.36 -16.71 -37.95
N ASP A 31 24.63 -17.00 -38.10
CA ASP A 31 25.12 -18.32 -38.54
C ASP A 31 24.96 -19.42 -37.47
N ARG A 32 24.65 -19.04 -36.20
CA ARG A 32 24.22 -19.97 -35.16
C ARG A 32 22.74 -20.35 -35.26
N SER A 33 22.10 -20.15 -36.38
CA SER A 33 20.70 -20.50 -36.61
C SER A 33 20.38 -21.98 -36.32
N GLU A 34 21.37 -22.88 -36.41
CA GLU A 34 21.23 -24.27 -36.01
C GLU A 34 21.18 -24.51 -34.49
N GLU A 35 21.56 -23.52 -33.65
CA GLU A 35 21.51 -23.59 -32.20
C GLU A 35 20.35 -22.80 -31.59
N LEU A 36 19.60 -22.04 -32.39
CA LEU A 36 18.43 -21.34 -31.91
C LEU A 36 17.41 -22.34 -31.37
N TYR A 37 16.77 -21.93 -30.26
CA TYR A 37 15.74 -22.72 -29.58
C TYR A 37 16.17 -24.04 -28.93
N LYS A 38 17.49 -24.31 -28.87
CA LYS A 38 18.05 -25.56 -28.33
C LYS A 38 18.69 -25.44 -26.96
N THR A 39 18.62 -24.28 -26.34
CA THR A 39 19.13 -24.05 -24.98
C THR A 39 17.99 -23.92 -23.97
N ALA A 40 18.22 -24.43 -22.77
CA ALA A 40 17.23 -24.29 -21.69
C ALA A 40 16.89 -22.81 -21.41
N VAL A 41 15.61 -22.52 -21.27
CA VAL A 41 15.10 -21.20 -20.87
C VAL A 41 15.33 -21.04 -19.37
N ARG A 42 15.92 -19.93 -18.96
CA ARG A 42 16.17 -19.56 -17.57
C ARG A 42 15.33 -18.37 -17.17
N SER A 43 15.17 -18.14 -15.86
CA SER A 43 14.43 -16.99 -15.35
C SER A 43 14.95 -15.65 -15.90
N ASP A 44 16.25 -15.50 -16.10
CA ASP A 44 16.85 -14.28 -16.68
C ASP A 44 16.61 -14.11 -18.18
N ASP A 45 16.18 -15.18 -18.85
CA ASP A 45 15.93 -15.18 -20.30
C ASP A 45 14.51 -14.66 -20.64
N VAL A 46 13.62 -14.55 -19.65
CA VAL A 46 12.22 -14.12 -19.80
C VAL A 46 11.95 -12.95 -18.87
N PHE A 47 11.18 -11.95 -19.33
CA PHE A 47 10.87 -10.81 -18.50
C PHE A 47 9.53 -10.16 -18.84
N HIS A 48 8.75 -9.88 -17.80
CA HIS A 48 7.55 -9.08 -17.80
C HIS A 48 7.31 -8.52 -16.38
N ASP A 49 6.87 -7.26 -16.24
CA ASP A 49 6.69 -6.62 -14.94
C ASP A 49 5.43 -5.75 -14.82
N GLN A 50 4.52 -5.86 -15.77
CA GLN A 50 3.33 -5.00 -15.89
C GLN A 50 3.63 -3.48 -15.98
N ALA A 51 4.85 -3.07 -16.32
CA ALA A 51 5.13 -1.66 -16.62
C ALA A 51 4.50 -1.24 -17.96
N ASP A 52 4.42 0.07 -18.21
CA ASP A 52 3.79 0.63 -19.43
C ASP A 52 4.35 0.07 -20.75
N VAL A 53 5.60 -0.37 -20.76
CA VAL A 53 6.21 -1.04 -21.92
C VAL A 53 5.62 -2.44 -22.14
N PHE A 54 5.16 -3.10 -21.09
CA PHE A 54 4.74 -4.50 -21.10
C PHE A 54 3.24 -4.70 -20.97
N MET A 55 2.51 -3.73 -20.43
CA MET A 55 1.05 -3.79 -20.25
C MET A 55 0.41 -2.45 -20.56
N ARG A 56 -0.63 -2.44 -21.42
CA ARG A 56 -1.40 -1.22 -21.75
C ARG A 56 -2.88 -1.52 -21.94
N PRO A 57 -3.77 -0.76 -21.29
CA PRO A 57 -3.50 0.25 -20.27
C PRO A 57 -3.03 -0.37 -18.95
N LEU A 58 -2.35 0.41 -18.09
CA LEU A 58 -1.89 -0.05 -16.76
C LEU A 58 -3.03 -0.26 -15.78
N GLU A 59 -4.07 0.55 -15.90
CA GLU A 59 -5.29 0.51 -15.10
C GLU A 59 -6.47 0.32 -16.04
N PRO A 60 -6.72 -0.92 -16.50
CA PRO A 60 -7.75 -1.17 -17.50
C PRO A 60 -9.15 -0.99 -16.92
N LYS A 61 -10.03 -0.43 -17.73
CA LYS A 61 -11.46 -0.48 -17.49
C LYS A 61 -12.05 -1.77 -18.04
N SER A 62 -13.21 -2.16 -17.53
CA SER A 62 -13.96 -3.33 -18.03
C SER A 62 -14.29 -3.26 -19.52
N THR A 63 -14.19 -2.07 -20.11
CA THR A 63 -14.40 -1.81 -21.54
C THR A 63 -13.13 -1.92 -22.38
N ASP A 64 -11.96 -2.07 -21.78
CA ASP A 64 -10.69 -2.03 -22.46
C ASP A 64 -10.19 -3.43 -22.84
N ASN A 65 -9.55 -3.51 -23.99
CA ASN A 65 -8.65 -4.62 -24.29
C ASN A 65 -7.27 -4.31 -23.72
N VAL A 66 -6.60 -5.30 -23.17
CA VAL A 66 -5.28 -5.12 -22.54
C VAL A 66 -4.20 -5.74 -23.41
N THR A 67 -3.30 -4.91 -23.90
CA THR A 67 -2.14 -5.36 -24.66
C THR A 67 -1.06 -5.81 -23.69
N ILE A 68 -0.57 -7.04 -23.87
CA ILE A 68 0.51 -7.62 -23.06
C ILE A 68 1.70 -7.95 -23.94
N ARG A 69 2.90 -7.59 -23.47
CA ARG A 69 4.17 -7.87 -24.13
C ARG A 69 5.06 -8.69 -23.21
N LEU A 70 5.75 -9.68 -23.77
CA LEU A 70 6.75 -10.49 -23.11
C LEU A 70 8.10 -10.28 -23.79
N ARG A 71 9.15 -10.00 -23.02
CA ARG A 71 10.53 -9.95 -23.50
C ARG A 71 11.21 -11.29 -23.25
N VAL A 72 11.92 -11.80 -24.22
CA VAL A 72 12.70 -13.04 -24.11
C VAL A 72 14.10 -12.85 -24.70
N LYS A 73 15.04 -13.65 -24.26
CA LYS A 73 16.37 -13.69 -24.87
C LYS A 73 16.26 -14.13 -26.31
N ARG A 74 16.95 -13.41 -27.19
CA ARG A 74 16.89 -13.66 -28.62
C ARG A 74 17.25 -15.11 -29.00
N GLY A 75 16.37 -15.74 -29.80
CA GLY A 75 16.54 -17.09 -30.30
C GLY A 75 16.41 -18.18 -29.22
N ASN A 76 15.91 -17.87 -28.02
CA ASN A 76 15.74 -18.87 -26.97
C ASN A 76 14.29 -19.39 -26.87
N VAL A 77 13.32 -18.61 -27.24
CA VAL A 77 11.88 -18.95 -27.19
C VAL A 77 11.33 -19.00 -28.62
N LYS A 78 10.68 -20.11 -28.97
CA LYS A 78 10.08 -20.35 -30.28
C LYS A 78 8.62 -19.93 -30.33
N ASN A 79 7.87 -20.29 -29.28
CA ASN A 79 6.46 -19.93 -29.10
C ASN A 79 6.24 -19.40 -27.71
N ALA A 80 5.32 -18.44 -27.60
CA ALA A 80 4.83 -17.93 -26.33
C ALA A 80 3.30 -17.92 -26.34
N THR A 81 2.69 -18.30 -25.22
CA THR A 81 1.24 -18.27 -24.98
C THR A 81 1.02 -17.59 -23.66
N LEU A 82 0.12 -16.60 -23.63
CA LEU A 82 -0.41 -16.08 -22.38
C LEU A 82 -1.59 -16.95 -21.97
N GLN A 83 -1.61 -17.38 -20.71
CA GLN A 83 -2.74 -18.09 -20.10
C GLN A 83 -3.37 -17.20 -19.07
N PHE A 84 -4.69 -16.98 -19.12
CA PHE A 84 -5.40 -16.18 -18.10
C PHE A 84 -6.66 -16.89 -17.62
N THR A 85 -7.08 -16.53 -16.39
CA THR A 85 -8.31 -17.03 -15.79
C THR A 85 -9.02 -15.94 -14.99
N VAL A 86 -10.36 -15.99 -14.99
CA VAL A 86 -11.25 -15.23 -14.11
C VAL A 86 -11.78 -16.09 -12.95
N ASP A 87 -11.51 -17.37 -12.95
CA ASP A 87 -11.94 -18.34 -11.93
C ASP A 87 -10.99 -18.34 -10.72
N LEU A 88 -10.81 -17.18 -10.09
CA LEU A 88 -9.79 -16.95 -9.07
C LEU A 88 -9.98 -17.80 -7.80
N ASP A 89 -11.21 -18.07 -7.43
CA ASP A 89 -11.61 -18.89 -6.29
C ASP A 89 -11.37 -20.41 -6.51
N LYS A 90 -11.20 -20.82 -7.76
CA LYS A 90 -10.97 -22.22 -8.15
C LYS A 90 -9.51 -22.57 -8.44
N ILE A 91 -8.63 -21.56 -8.39
CA ILE A 91 -7.21 -21.81 -8.69
C ILE A 91 -6.60 -22.78 -7.68
N SER A 92 -6.85 -22.58 -6.39
CA SER A 92 -6.30 -23.42 -5.31
C SER A 92 -6.73 -24.88 -5.41
N ASP A 93 -7.90 -25.13 -5.98
CA ASP A 93 -8.47 -26.49 -6.10
C ASP A 93 -8.11 -27.15 -7.44
N GLY A 94 -7.39 -26.42 -8.31
CA GLY A 94 -7.02 -26.89 -9.65
C GLY A 94 -8.19 -26.96 -10.64
N GLU A 95 -9.33 -26.35 -10.31
CA GLU A 95 -10.56 -26.37 -11.13
C GLU A 95 -10.71 -25.12 -12.00
N ALA A 96 -9.81 -24.13 -11.91
CA ALA A 96 -9.86 -22.91 -12.70
C ALA A 96 -9.69 -23.22 -14.19
N VAL A 97 -10.53 -22.59 -15.02
CA VAL A 97 -10.44 -22.70 -16.47
C VAL A 97 -9.48 -21.64 -16.98
N TRP A 98 -8.36 -22.09 -17.55
CA TRP A 98 -7.37 -21.23 -18.17
C TRP A 98 -7.66 -21.05 -19.66
N HIS A 99 -7.59 -19.82 -20.13
CA HIS A 99 -7.78 -19.43 -21.52
C HIS A 99 -6.46 -19.08 -22.16
N ASP A 100 -6.12 -19.79 -23.23
CA ASP A 100 -4.89 -19.64 -23.99
C ASP A 100 -5.02 -18.52 -25.03
N ILE A 101 -4.06 -17.59 -25.03
CA ILE A 101 -3.89 -16.59 -26.08
C ILE A 101 -2.50 -16.73 -26.68
N PRO A 102 -2.37 -17.33 -27.89
CA PRO A 102 -1.09 -17.39 -28.59
C PRO A 102 -0.56 -15.98 -28.84
N MET A 103 0.70 -15.77 -28.46
CA MET A 103 1.38 -14.49 -28.63
C MET A 103 2.05 -14.43 -30.01
N LYS A 104 2.03 -13.24 -30.60
CA LYS A 104 2.71 -12.99 -31.87
C LYS A 104 4.11 -12.46 -31.64
N TYR A 105 5.06 -12.98 -32.41
CA TYR A 105 6.40 -12.44 -32.44
C TYR A 105 6.37 -11.00 -32.95
N GLU A 106 7.03 -10.11 -32.20
CA GLU A 106 7.20 -8.70 -32.54
C GLU A 106 8.71 -8.43 -32.69
N ILE A 107 9.12 -7.98 -33.88
CA ILE A 107 10.49 -7.50 -34.07
C ILE A 107 10.57 -6.15 -33.40
N ALA A 108 11.13 -6.11 -32.21
CA ALA A 108 11.00 -4.92 -31.41
C ALA A 108 12.26 -4.13 -31.29
N ASP A 109 13.42 -4.45 -31.80
CA ASP A 109 14.54 -3.68 -31.34
C ASP A 109 15.74 -3.68 -32.28
N GLU A 110 16.33 -2.49 -32.44
CA GLU A 110 17.71 -2.28 -32.82
C GLU A 110 18.67 -2.94 -31.81
N ASN A 111 18.18 -3.30 -30.60
CA ASN A 111 18.91 -4.02 -29.57
C ASN A 111 18.87 -5.54 -29.82
N MET A 112 19.91 -6.07 -30.38
CA MET A 112 20.04 -7.46 -30.85
C MET A 112 20.04 -8.57 -29.78
N TYR A 113 19.69 -8.23 -28.52
CA TYR A 113 19.77 -9.18 -27.40
C TYR A 113 18.44 -9.84 -27.05
N PHE A 114 17.30 -9.19 -27.38
CA PHE A 114 15.98 -9.63 -27.00
C PHE A 114 15.03 -9.75 -28.18
N ASP A 115 14.13 -10.71 -28.05
CA ASP A 115 12.93 -10.84 -28.85
C ASP A 115 11.72 -10.47 -28.01
N TYR A 116 10.62 -10.07 -28.67
CA TYR A 116 9.38 -9.73 -28.00
C TYR A 116 8.22 -10.52 -28.57
N PHE A 117 7.28 -10.85 -27.70
CA PHE A 117 6.00 -11.43 -28.06
C PHE A 117 4.89 -10.55 -27.52
N ILE A 118 3.80 -10.42 -28.30
CA ILE A 118 2.67 -9.54 -27.97
C ILE A 118 1.36 -10.29 -28.15
N CYS A 119 0.42 -10.02 -27.25
CA CYS A 119 -0.98 -10.45 -27.41
C CYS A 119 -1.94 -9.41 -26.81
N VAL A 120 -3.23 -9.68 -26.96
CA VAL A 120 -4.30 -8.82 -26.41
C VAL A 120 -5.24 -9.70 -25.62
N ILE A 121 -5.36 -9.42 -24.31
CA ILE A 121 -6.45 -9.96 -23.48
C ILE A 121 -7.71 -9.19 -23.82
N PRO A 122 -8.80 -9.87 -24.20
CA PRO A 122 -10.06 -9.20 -24.47
C PRO A 122 -10.65 -8.60 -23.19
N LYS A 123 -11.59 -7.67 -23.35
CA LYS A 123 -12.33 -7.02 -22.25
C LYS A 123 -12.73 -7.99 -21.16
N GLN A 124 -12.40 -7.65 -19.92
CA GLN A 124 -12.79 -8.41 -18.73
C GLN A 124 -13.54 -7.50 -17.78
N SER A 125 -14.67 -7.95 -17.25
CA SER A 125 -15.45 -7.22 -16.24
C SER A 125 -15.20 -7.73 -14.81
N ALA A 126 -14.42 -8.78 -14.64
CA ALA A 126 -14.01 -9.35 -13.37
C ALA A 126 -12.49 -9.34 -13.25
N PRO A 127 -11.96 -9.35 -12.03
CA PRO A 127 -10.53 -9.54 -11.81
C PRO A 127 -10.03 -10.82 -12.47
N TYR A 128 -8.80 -10.81 -12.92
CA TYR A 128 -8.18 -11.97 -13.55
C TYR A 128 -6.71 -12.06 -13.23
N LYS A 129 -6.20 -13.30 -13.32
CA LYS A 129 -4.77 -13.60 -13.25
C LYS A 129 -4.26 -14.13 -14.56
N TYR A 130 -2.97 -13.93 -14.83
CA TYR A 130 -2.30 -14.49 -15.99
C TYR A 130 -0.85 -14.81 -15.72
N HIS A 131 -0.34 -15.74 -16.50
CA HIS A 131 1.06 -16.11 -16.60
C HIS A 131 1.42 -16.44 -18.06
N PHE A 132 2.66 -16.81 -18.31
CA PHE A 132 3.12 -17.14 -19.65
C PHE A 132 3.60 -18.58 -19.72
N LYS A 133 3.24 -19.27 -20.79
CA LYS A 133 3.83 -20.52 -21.23
C LYS A 133 4.75 -20.22 -22.38
N VAL A 134 6.04 -20.55 -22.27
CA VAL A 134 7.03 -20.35 -23.30
C VAL A 134 7.66 -21.69 -23.69
N GLU A 135 7.90 -21.87 -24.99
CA GLU A 135 8.28 -23.15 -25.56
C GLU A 135 9.47 -22.98 -26.54
N ASN A 136 10.36 -23.94 -26.50
CA ASN A 136 11.39 -24.12 -27.51
C ASN A 136 11.56 -25.61 -27.88
N ASP A 137 12.61 -25.97 -28.62
CA ASP A 137 12.82 -27.35 -29.07
C ASP A 137 13.28 -28.30 -27.95
N VAL A 138 13.61 -27.77 -26.77
CA VAL A 138 14.18 -28.53 -25.64
C VAL A 138 13.17 -28.71 -24.51
N GLN A 139 12.36 -27.67 -24.21
CA GLN A 139 11.48 -27.66 -23.06
C GLN A 139 10.32 -26.68 -23.20
N THR A 140 9.30 -26.90 -22.37
CA THR A 140 8.25 -25.98 -22.05
C THR A 140 8.48 -25.47 -20.64
N VAL A 141 8.38 -24.15 -20.43
CA VAL A 141 8.42 -23.54 -19.09
C VAL A 141 7.27 -22.57 -18.90
N TYR A 142 6.87 -22.42 -17.67
CA TYR A 142 5.91 -21.40 -17.23
C TYR A 142 6.65 -20.26 -16.56
N TYR A 143 6.20 -19.04 -16.80
CA TYR A 143 6.78 -17.83 -16.25
C TYR A 143 5.70 -16.94 -15.63
N ASN A 144 5.92 -16.56 -14.39
CA ASN A 144 5.11 -15.58 -13.67
C ASN A 144 6.01 -14.52 -12.98
N ALA A 145 5.43 -13.69 -12.10
CA ALA A 145 6.18 -12.65 -11.43
C ALA A 145 7.27 -13.17 -10.48
N PHE A 146 7.21 -14.41 -10.03
CA PHE A 146 8.20 -14.96 -9.11
C PHE A 146 9.33 -15.71 -9.79
N GLU A 147 9.01 -16.55 -10.78
CA GLU A 147 9.99 -17.44 -11.37
C GLU A 147 9.60 -18.00 -12.75
N CYS A 148 10.56 -18.71 -13.32
CA CYS A 148 10.41 -19.53 -14.50
C CYS A 148 10.61 -20.99 -14.09
N TYR A 149 9.62 -21.84 -14.30
CA TYR A 149 9.63 -23.23 -13.86
C TYR A 149 9.23 -24.19 -15.00
N PRO A 150 9.86 -25.39 -15.08
CA PRO A 150 9.57 -26.35 -16.14
C PRO A 150 8.17 -26.97 -15.99
N GLU A 151 7.60 -27.44 -17.11
CA GLU A 151 6.26 -28.02 -17.19
C GLU A 151 6.08 -29.21 -16.23
N GLU A 152 7.10 -30.00 -16.00
CA GLU A 152 7.09 -31.13 -15.07
C GLU A 152 6.82 -30.73 -13.62
N ASN A 153 7.14 -29.48 -13.25
CA ASN A 153 6.90 -28.91 -11.93
C ASN A 153 5.61 -28.09 -11.87
N ALA A 154 4.92 -27.86 -13.00
CA ALA A 154 3.71 -27.05 -13.05
C ALA A 154 2.54 -27.62 -12.23
N GLY A 155 2.56 -28.92 -11.93
CA GLY A 155 1.57 -29.57 -11.07
C GLY A 155 1.98 -29.71 -9.60
N GLU A 156 3.29 -29.58 -9.30
CA GLU A 156 3.83 -29.66 -7.94
C GLU A 156 3.99 -28.30 -7.28
N ILE A 157 4.29 -27.29 -8.04
CA ILE A 157 4.08 -25.91 -7.67
C ILE A 157 2.57 -25.78 -7.74
N SER A 158 1.94 -26.32 -6.69
CA SER A 158 0.53 -26.13 -6.42
C SER A 158 0.40 -24.65 -6.59
N ILE A 159 0.15 -24.43 -7.66
CA ILE A 159 -0.48 -23.29 -8.18
C ILE A 159 -0.87 -22.41 -7.00
N ASP A 160 0.09 -22.12 -6.19
CA ASP A 160 0.08 -20.90 -5.46
C ASP A 160 0.25 -19.83 -6.53
N ALA A 161 -0.87 -19.58 -7.24
CA ALA A 161 -0.96 -18.50 -8.22
C ALA A 161 -0.70 -17.15 -7.57
N SER A 162 -0.04 -17.16 -6.40
CA SER A 162 0.49 -15.97 -5.73
C SER A 162 1.50 -15.25 -6.62
N GLY A 163 2.22 -15.97 -7.48
CA GLY A 163 3.14 -15.41 -8.44
C GLY A 163 2.51 -14.96 -9.77
N ASP A 164 1.27 -15.31 -10.06
CA ASP A 164 0.62 -14.88 -11.30
C ASP A 164 0.27 -13.41 -11.28
N TYR A 165 0.45 -12.75 -12.43
CA TYR A 165 0.14 -11.33 -12.58
C TYR A 165 -1.35 -11.08 -12.38
N TYR A 166 -1.68 -10.10 -11.55
CA TYR A 166 -3.05 -9.80 -11.17
C TYR A 166 -3.53 -8.49 -11.78
N VAL A 167 -4.76 -8.48 -12.28
CA VAL A 167 -5.39 -7.29 -12.86
C VAL A 167 -6.81 -7.14 -12.30
N MET A 168 -7.14 -5.93 -11.86
CA MET A 168 -8.48 -5.54 -11.43
C MET A 168 -9.02 -4.48 -12.40
N PRO A 169 -9.94 -4.82 -13.32
CA PRO A 169 -10.60 -3.83 -14.16
C PRO A 169 -11.40 -2.83 -13.32
N ASP A 170 -11.52 -1.59 -13.80
CA ASP A 170 -12.25 -0.51 -13.12
C ASP A 170 -11.69 -0.14 -11.74
N PHE A 171 -10.44 -0.52 -11.44
CA PHE A 171 -9.74 -0.15 -10.21
C PHE A 171 -8.51 0.70 -10.52
N ALA A 172 -8.46 1.87 -9.90
CA ALA A 172 -7.30 2.76 -9.94
C ALA A 172 -6.97 3.25 -8.53
N THR A 173 -5.70 3.49 -8.29
CA THR A 173 -5.23 4.22 -7.11
C THR A 173 -4.96 5.67 -7.49
N PRO A 174 -5.02 6.64 -6.56
CA PRO A 174 -4.71 8.02 -6.85
C PRO A 174 -3.31 8.16 -7.45
N ASP A 175 -3.17 8.90 -8.55
CA ASP A 175 -1.90 9.04 -9.25
C ASP A 175 -0.79 9.63 -8.36
N TRP A 176 -1.15 10.54 -7.48
CA TRP A 176 -0.21 11.15 -6.55
C TRP A 176 0.37 10.15 -5.52
N SER A 177 -0.33 9.04 -5.24
CA SER A 177 0.13 8.02 -4.29
C SER A 177 1.21 7.11 -4.87
N LYS A 178 1.29 7.02 -6.20
CA LYS A 178 2.25 6.18 -6.90
C LYS A 178 3.67 6.76 -6.76
N GLY A 179 4.52 6.05 -6.03
CA GLY A 179 5.87 6.52 -5.69
C GLY A 179 5.90 7.64 -4.66
N CYS A 180 4.86 7.82 -3.85
CA CYS A 180 4.83 8.80 -2.78
C CYS A 180 5.92 8.54 -1.74
N VAL A 181 6.63 9.59 -1.34
CA VAL A 181 7.62 9.56 -0.27
C VAL A 181 6.96 10.08 1.00
N TRP A 182 6.65 9.15 1.91
CA TRP A 182 5.93 9.44 3.14
C TRP A 182 6.84 9.87 4.28
N TYR A 183 6.37 10.84 5.08
CA TYR A 183 6.94 11.21 6.36
C TYR A 183 5.87 11.04 7.45
N SER A 184 6.10 10.12 8.38
CA SER A 184 5.19 9.83 9.49
C SER A 184 5.50 10.75 10.67
N ILE A 185 4.48 11.41 11.20
CA ILE A 185 4.60 12.40 12.28
C ILE A 185 3.64 12.03 13.41
N MET A 186 4.16 11.88 14.62
CA MET A 186 3.39 11.96 15.86
C MET A 186 3.46 13.43 16.31
N PRO A 187 2.36 14.20 16.23
CA PRO A 187 2.40 15.65 16.40
C PRO A 187 3.02 16.08 17.73
N ASP A 188 2.61 15.50 18.85
CA ASP A 188 3.10 15.84 20.20
C ASP A 188 4.63 15.77 20.33
N THR A 189 5.27 14.81 19.63
CA THR A 189 6.72 14.58 19.74
C THR A 189 7.53 15.23 18.63
N PHE A 190 6.93 16.03 17.76
CA PHE A 190 7.60 16.57 16.59
C PHE A 190 8.26 17.94 16.87
N TYR A 191 7.47 19.01 16.92
CA TYR A 191 7.97 20.36 17.19
C TYR A 191 6.89 21.21 17.83
N ASN A 192 7.21 21.83 18.96
CA ASN A 192 6.37 22.77 19.68
C ASN A 192 6.59 24.18 19.13
N SER A 193 5.57 24.78 18.53
CA SER A 193 5.58 26.15 18.04
C SER A 193 4.62 27.05 18.79
N ASP A 194 3.44 26.56 19.17
CA ASP A 194 2.45 27.31 19.92
C ASP A 194 2.49 26.91 21.41
N THR A 195 3.38 27.52 22.17
CA THR A 195 3.53 27.23 23.62
C THR A 195 2.31 27.63 24.48
N LEU A 196 1.30 28.31 23.89
CA LEU A 196 0.08 28.67 24.64
C LEU A 196 -0.90 27.51 24.76
N ASN A 197 -0.77 26.49 23.93
CA ASN A 197 -1.61 25.28 23.96
C ASN A 197 -1.04 24.16 24.82
N ASP A 198 0.15 24.34 25.41
CA ASP A 198 0.87 23.33 26.16
C ASP A 198 0.14 22.84 27.42
N LYS A 199 0.22 21.53 27.70
CA LYS A 199 -0.24 20.90 28.96
C LYS A 199 0.75 21.11 30.12
N THR A 200 1.18 22.34 30.35
CA THR A 200 2.23 22.68 31.35
C THR A 200 1.86 22.32 32.79
N THR A 201 0.57 22.12 33.09
CA THR A 201 0.09 21.69 34.40
C THR A 201 0.23 20.19 34.62
N SER A 202 0.58 19.42 33.60
CA SER A 202 0.80 17.99 33.70
C SER A 202 2.21 17.72 34.29
N SER A 203 2.30 16.87 35.32
CA SER A 203 3.59 16.43 35.88
C SER A 203 4.46 15.61 34.93
N ILE A 204 3.88 15.23 33.78
CA ILE A 204 4.50 14.42 32.72
C ILE A 204 4.82 15.23 31.46
N TYR A 205 4.62 16.55 31.50
CA TYR A 205 4.99 17.46 30.43
C TYR A 205 6.52 17.62 30.30
N LYS A 206 7.04 17.49 29.12
CA LYS A 206 8.47 17.61 28.79
C LYS A 206 8.62 18.52 27.56
N ALA A 207 8.97 19.78 27.76
CA ALA A 207 9.29 20.72 26.70
C ALA A 207 10.77 20.60 26.34
N ASP A 208 11.09 19.85 25.31
CA ASP A 208 12.48 19.67 24.86
C ASP A 208 12.78 20.50 23.59
N PRO A 209 13.96 21.11 23.50
CA PRO A 209 14.37 21.84 22.31
C PRO A 209 14.36 20.95 21.06
N TRP A 210 14.08 21.54 19.90
CA TRP A 210 14.19 20.87 18.60
C TRP A 210 15.55 20.18 18.44
N GLY A 211 15.51 18.90 18.06
CA GLY A 211 16.71 18.09 17.87
C GLY A 211 17.22 17.38 19.12
N THR A 212 16.51 17.48 20.25
CA THR A 212 16.81 16.65 21.42
C THR A 212 16.61 15.17 21.09
N THR A 213 17.62 14.37 21.41
CA THR A 213 17.54 12.92 21.24
C THR A 213 16.95 12.27 22.48
N HIS A 214 15.86 11.56 22.32
CA HIS A 214 15.21 10.80 23.38
C HIS A 214 15.60 9.32 23.31
N THR A 215 15.73 8.71 24.49
CA THR A 215 15.88 7.26 24.63
C THR A 215 14.50 6.61 24.84
N SER A 216 14.40 5.29 24.66
CA SER A 216 13.15 4.55 24.92
C SER A 216 12.63 4.70 26.36
N GLY A 217 13.49 5.06 27.32
CA GLY A 217 13.11 5.34 28.71
C GLY A 217 12.51 6.72 28.93
N ASP A 218 12.65 7.64 27.99
CA ASP A 218 12.09 8.99 28.07
C ASP A 218 10.62 9.04 27.64
N TYR A 219 10.20 8.06 26.82
CA TYR A 219 8.83 7.90 26.37
C TYR A 219 8.08 6.91 27.26
N SER A 220 7.23 7.43 28.13
CA SER A 220 6.37 6.63 29.00
C SER A 220 5.04 6.43 28.29
N ALA A 221 4.90 5.36 27.51
CA ALA A 221 3.69 4.80 26.89
C ALA A 221 2.45 5.73 26.87
N GLY A 222 2.48 6.81 26.05
CA GLY A 222 1.34 7.71 25.88
C GLY A 222 1.11 8.71 27.02
N LEU A 223 2.00 8.78 28.03
CA LEU A 223 1.83 9.65 29.19
C LEU A 223 2.77 10.85 29.23
N SER A 224 3.84 10.87 28.44
CA SER A 224 4.74 12.03 28.36
C SER A 224 4.29 12.96 27.25
N TYR A 225 4.07 14.24 27.57
CA TYR A 225 3.70 15.28 26.60
C TYR A 225 4.92 16.16 26.30
N PHE A 226 5.20 16.35 25.01
CA PHE A 226 6.36 17.14 24.53
C PHE A 226 5.93 18.50 23.96
N GLY A 227 4.62 18.70 23.75
CA GLY A 227 4.05 19.96 23.33
C GLY A 227 4.11 20.23 21.83
N GLY A 228 4.52 19.24 21.01
CA GLY A 228 4.46 19.40 19.57
C GLY A 228 3.02 19.57 19.07
N ASP A 229 2.85 20.35 17.99
CA ASP A 229 1.55 20.80 17.51
C ASP A 229 1.49 20.98 15.99
N LEU A 230 0.30 21.29 15.46
CA LEU A 230 0.07 21.50 14.03
C LEU A 230 0.83 22.73 13.50
N MET A 231 0.99 23.77 14.35
CA MET A 231 1.79 24.96 13.99
C MET A 231 3.27 24.57 13.85
N GLY A 232 3.75 23.68 14.71
CA GLY A 232 5.12 23.16 14.62
C GLY A 232 5.36 22.36 13.36
N ILE A 233 4.40 21.55 12.93
CA ILE A 233 4.48 20.86 11.64
C ILE A 233 4.50 21.87 10.50
N TYR A 234 3.62 22.88 10.53
CA TYR A 234 3.55 23.96 9.56
C TYR A 234 4.91 24.69 9.42
N ASP A 235 5.51 25.09 10.55
CA ASP A 235 6.78 25.79 10.57
C ASP A 235 7.95 24.94 10.06
N LYS A 236 7.82 23.61 10.07
CA LYS A 236 8.84 22.67 9.60
C LYS A 236 8.55 22.08 8.22
N LEU A 237 7.55 22.56 7.46
CA LEU A 237 7.25 22.02 6.14
C LEU A 237 8.43 22.09 5.17
N ASP A 238 9.23 23.18 5.20
CA ASP A 238 10.42 23.31 4.34
C ASP A 238 11.51 22.30 4.73
N TYR A 239 11.69 22.06 6.03
CA TYR A 239 12.57 21.02 6.53
C TYR A 239 12.12 19.64 6.04
N ILE A 240 10.84 19.30 6.18
CA ILE A 240 10.28 18.04 5.72
C ILE A 240 10.43 17.90 4.20
N LYS A 241 10.09 18.93 3.44
CA LYS A 241 10.22 18.94 1.98
C LYS A 241 11.66 18.74 1.52
N SER A 242 12.66 19.20 2.28
CA SER A 242 14.07 19.05 1.94
C SER A 242 14.55 17.61 1.84
N PHE A 243 13.80 16.64 2.40
CA PHE A 243 14.04 15.19 2.25
C PHE A 243 13.36 14.58 1.02
N GLY A 244 12.72 15.37 0.18
CA GLY A 244 11.98 14.87 -0.98
C GLY A 244 10.60 14.31 -0.64
N VAL A 245 10.07 14.61 0.56
CA VAL A 245 8.75 14.15 1.01
C VAL A 245 7.65 14.72 0.10
N THR A 246 6.70 13.85 -0.26
CA THR A 246 5.51 14.18 -1.04
C THR A 246 4.20 13.79 -0.35
N GLY A 247 4.27 13.12 0.80
CA GLY A 247 3.11 12.79 1.62
C GLY A 247 3.42 12.87 3.12
N LEU A 248 2.53 13.51 3.87
CA LEU A 248 2.55 13.54 5.32
C LEU A 248 1.52 12.56 5.85
N PHE A 249 1.93 11.68 6.74
CA PHE A 249 1.04 10.89 7.56
C PHE A 249 1.10 11.40 9.00
N MET A 250 -0.02 11.75 9.59
CA MET A 250 -0.11 12.19 10.98
C MET A 250 -0.89 11.18 11.82
N ASN A 251 -0.30 10.79 12.97
CA ASN A 251 -1.02 10.07 14.01
C ASN A 251 -2.27 10.85 14.45
N PRO A 252 -3.23 10.22 15.19
CA PRO A 252 -4.48 10.86 15.51
C PRO A 252 -4.31 12.23 16.21
N ILE A 253 -5.04 13.22 15.73
CA ILE A 253 -5.00 14.61 16.23
C ILE A 253 -6.24 14.98 17.06
N TRP A 254 -7.04 13.99 17.38
CA TRP A 254 -8.33 14.14 18.06
C TRP A 254 -8.17 14.39 19.53
N TYR A 255 -9.18 15.01 20.12
CA TYR A 255 -9.27 15.11 21.58
C TYR A 255 -9.20 13.72 22.21
N ALA A 256 -8.13 13.45 22.95
CA ALA A 256 -7.81 12.15 23.51
C ALA A 256 -7.23 12.23 24.92
N TYR A 257 -7.20 11.07 25.61
CA TYR A 257 -6.69 10.97 26.99
C TYR A 257 -5.18 10.86 27.11
N HIS A 258 -4.51 10.61 25.99
CA HIS A 258 -3.05 10.48 25.94
C HIS A 258 -2.49 11.10 24.65
N ASN A 259 -1.21 11.45 24.68
CA ASN A 259 -0.53 12.17 23.61
C ASN A 259 -0.48 11.47 22.26
N ALA A 260 -0.56 10.13 22.24
CA ALA A 260 -0.55 9.35 21.00
C ALA A 260 -1.87 9.42 20.20
N GLY A 261 -2.95 9.94 20.82
CA GLY A 261 -4.22 10.18 20.14
C GLY A 261 -5.14 8.97 19.93
N TYR A 262 -4.67 7.74 20.15
CA TYR A 262 -5.45 6.51 19.88
C TYR A 262 -6.61 6.27 20.88
N GLY A 263 -6.67 7.03 21.95
CA GLY A 263 -7.78 7.05 22.89
C GLY A 263 -8.77 8.19 22.60
N ALA A 264 -9.14 8.39 21.34
CA ALA A 264 -9.99 9.51 20.94
C ALA A 264 -11.33 9.53 21.68
N ALA A 265 -11.62 10.65 22.31
CA ALA A 265 -12.91 10.92 22.98
C ALA A 265 -13.93 11.51 22.00
N ASP A 266 -13.47 12.28 21.04
CA ASP A 266 -14.29 12.87 19.98
C ASP A 266 -13.45 13.10 18.72
N MET A 267 -13.68 12.34 17.67
CA MET A 267 -12.94 12.47 16.41
C MET A 267 -13.51 13.58 15.49
N THR A 268 -14.55 14.30 15.91
CA THR A 268 -14.99 15.50 15.20
C THR A 268 -14.30 16.76 15.69
N GLN A 269 -13.47 16.66 16.73
CA GLN A 269 -12.77 17.78 17.34
C GLN A 269 -11.27 17.52 17.39
N ILE A 270 -10.49 18.48 16.93
CA ILE A 270 -9.04 18.48 17.10
C ILE A 270 -8.73 18.75 18.57
N ASP A 271 -7.76 18.02 19.15
CA ASP A 271 -7.27 18.31 20.51
C ASP A 271 -6.68 19.73 20.54
N SER A 272 -7.16 20.55 21.48
CA SER A 272 -6.71 21.93 21.61
C SER A 272 -5.21 22.07 21.87
N THR A 273 -4.56 21.00 22.32
CA THR A 273 -3.10 20.98 22.47
C THR A 273 -2.37 20.82 21.16
N PHE A 274 -3.03 20.35 20.11
CA PHE A 274 -2.49 20.32 18.75
C PHE A 274 -2.88 21.54 17.94
N GLY A 275 -3.91 22.29 18.36
CA GLY A 275 -4.41 23.46 17.65
C GLY A 275 -5.92 23.44 17.43
N ASN A 276 -6.36 23.77 16.23
CA ASN A 276 -7.78 23.82 15.87
C ASN A 276 -7.99 23.63 14.35
N ASP A 277 -9.27 23.60 13.95
CA ASP A 277 -9.68 23.42 12.54
C ASP A 277 -8.99 24.40 11.57
N ASN A 278 -8.86 25.69 11.95
CA ASN A 278 -8.22 26.67 11.10
C ASN A 278 -6.73 26.35 10.91
N MET A 279 -6.06 25.87 11.95
CA MET A 279 -4.65 25.50 11.85
C MET A 279 -4.46 24.28 10.96
N LEU A 280 -5.32 23.28 11.07
CA LEU A 280 -5.29 22.12 10.18
C LEU A 280 -5.51 22.54 8.70
N LYS A 281 -6.52 23.38 8.44
CA LYS A 281 -6.77 23.92 7.09
C LYS A 281 -5.56 24.65 6.52
N GLN A 282 -4.87 25.43 7.34
CA GLN A 282 -3.65 26.15 6.94
C GLN A 282 -2.50 25.18 6.67
N LEU A 283 -2.31 24.19 7.53
CA LEU A 283 -1.28 23.15 7.35
C LEU A 283 -1.51 22.36 6.06
N VAL A 284 -2.73 21.89 5.83
CA VAL A 284 -3.06 21.13 4.60
C VAL A 284 -2.81 21.98 3.37
N LYS A 285 -3.32 23.23 3.37
CA LYS A 285 -3.07 24.16 2.25
C LYS A 285 -1.58 24.39 2.00
N ALA A 286 -0.81 24.67 3.05
CA ALA A 286 0.62 24.92 2.91
C ALA A 286 1.40 23.68 2.47
N SER A 287 0.92 22.47 2.84
CA SER A 287 1.46 21.22 2.34
C SER A 287 1.20 21.07 0.85
N HIS A 288 -0.03 21.34 0.40
CA HIS A 288 -0.38 21.33 -1.03
C HIS A 288 0.41 22.37 -1.85
N ASP A 289 0.61 23.57 -1.31
CA ASP A 289 1.44 24.62 -1.95
C ASP A 289 2.92 24.18 -2.15
N LYS A 290 3.34 23.09 -1.49
CA LYS A 290 4.66 22.46 -1.59
C LYS A 290 4.62 21.07 -2.26
N ASP A 291 3.56 20.73 -2.96
CA ASP A 291 3.34 19.41 -3.58
C ASP A 291 3.50 18.28 -2.56
N MET A 292 2.92 18.42 -1.38
CA MET A 292 2.81 17.37 -0.36
C MET A 292 1.35 17.12 -0.04
N LYS A 293 0.98 15.84 -0.01
CA LYS A 293 -0.36 15.34 0.36
C LYS A 293 -0.44 15.04 1.85
N VAL A 294 -1.66 15.07 2.41
CA VAL A 294 -1.88 14.89 3.85
C VAL A 294 -2.84 13.73 4.11
N MET A 295 -2.39 12.75 4.86
CA MET A 295 -3.18 11.60 5.31
C MET A 295 -3.30 11.60 6.83
N LEU A 296 -4.53 11.42 7.33
CA LEU A 296 -4.81 11.32 8.77
C LEU A 296 -5.03 9.87 9.20
N ASP A 297 -4.89 9.63 10.50
CA ASP A 297 -5.09 8.33 11.13
C ASP A 297 -6.51 8.20 11.68
N GLY A 298 -7.26 7.22 11.22
CA GLY A 298 -8.65 6.97 11.60
C GLY A 298 -8.79 5.76 12.50
N VAL A 299 -9.15 5.98 13.76
CA VAL A 299 -9.35 4.95 14.79
C VAL A 299 -10.82 4.58 14.87
N PHE A 300 -11.28 3.67 14.00
CA PHE A 300 -12.70 3.37 13.84
C PHE A 300 -13.14 2.00 14.37
N THR A 301 -12.20 1.15 14.74
CA THR A 301 -12.47 -0.21 15.24
C THR A 301 -13.15 -0.20 16.62
N TYR A 302 -12.96 0.89 17.35
CA TYR A 302 -13.59 1.13 18.67
C TYR A 302 -13.81 2.62 18.91
N PHE A 303 -14.69 2.94 19.87
CA PHE A 303 -14.74 4.27 20.48
C PHE A 303 -14.47 4.13 21.97
N THR A 304 -13.87 5.16 22.58
CA THR A 304 -13.47 5.05 23.99
C THR A 304 -14.67 5.08 24.94
N TYR A 305 -14.54 4.41 26.10
CA TYR A 305 -15.56 4.36 27.13
C TYR A 305 -16.08 5.73 27.58
N VAL A 306 -15.18 6.69 27.61
CA VAL A 306 -15.47 8.05 28.13
C VAL A 306 -15.72 9.03 27.00
N GLY A 307 -15.57 8.61 25.74
CA GLY A 307 -15.80 9.43 24.56
C GLY A 307 -17.26 9.82 24.38
N THR A 308 -17.49 10.84 23.57
CA THR A 308 -18.80 11.43 23.30
C THR A 308 -19.85 10.39 22.86
N TRP A 309 -19.42 9.42 22.04
CA TRP A 309 -20.34 8.46 21.44
C TRP A 309 -20.63 7.23 22.31
N TYR A 310 -19.81 6.93 23.32
CA TYR A 310 -20.13 5.87 24.28
C TYR A 310 -20.58 6.41 25.65
N ASN A 311 -19.85 7.39 26.21
CA ASN A 311 -20.18 8.16 27.40
C ASN A 311 -20.60 7.32 28.62
N ASN A 312 -19.85 6.29 28.99
CA ASN A 312 -20.16 5.45 30.14
C ASN A 312 -20.15 6.22 31.47
N SER A 313 -19.34 7.27 31.58
CA SER A 313 -19.19 8.09 32.76
C SER A 313 -20.31 9.15 32.93
N GLY A 314 -21.05 9.42 31.85
CA GLY A 314 -21.99 10.55 31.79
C GLY A 314 -21.32 11.93 31.81
N TYR A 315 -20.02 12.01 31.64
CA TYR A 315 -19.23 13.23 31.66
C TYR A 315 -19.64 14.22 30.55
N TYR A 316 -19.86 13.71 29.37
CA TYR A 316 -20.45 14.47 28.26
C TYR A 316 -21.98 14.33 28.38
N ALA A 317 -22.64 15.37 28.75
CA ALA A 317 -24.07 15.37 29.17
C ALA A 317 -25.09 14.89 28.12
N LEU A 318 -24.64 14.36 26.97
CA LEU A 318 -25.50 14.08 25.83
C LEU A 318 -25.26 12.68 25.25
N GLU A 319 -26.34 11.99 24.99
CA GLU A 319 -26.57 11.07 23.88
C GLU A 319 -25.64 9.84 23.72
N GLY A 320 -24.86 9.39 24.72
CA GLY A 320 -23.95 8.23 24.62
C GLY A 320 -24.55 6.97 24.00
N GLY A 321 -23.81 5.89 24.08
CA GLY A 321 -24.19 4.57 23.58
C GLY A 321 -24.06 3.46 24.63
N ALA A 322 -23.78 3.82 25.88
CA ALA A 322 -23.56 2.83 26.96
C ALA A 322 -24.82 2.11 27.40
N LYS A 323 -25.95 2.80 27.46
CA LYS A 323 -27.23 2.31 28.01
C LYS A 323 -28.25 2.10 26.92
N LYS A 324 -29.08 1.06 27.05
CA LYS A 324 -30.19 0.83 26.13
C LYS A 324 -31.13 2.04 26.11
N GLY A 325 -31.38 2.55 24.90
CA GLY A 325 -32.14 3.75 24.63
C GLY A 325 -31.30 5.00 24.42
N ASP A 326 -29.98 4.93 24.63
CA ASP A 326 -29.06 5.98 24.23
C ASP A 326 -29.03 6.10 22.68
N LYS A 327 -28.74 7.30 22.17
CA LYS A 327 -28.70 7.60 20.73
C LYS A 327 -27.75 6.69 19.92
N TYR A 328 -26.60 6.38 20.49
CA TYR A 328 -25.57 5.59 19.84
C TYR A 328 -25.48 4.15 20.38
N TYR A 329 -26.53 3.66 21.09
CA TYR A 329 -26.53 2.32 21.65
C TYR A 329 -26.24 1.23 20.62
N ASP A 330 -26.88 1.35 19.44
CA ASP A 330 -26.73 0.39 18.35
C ASP A 330 -25.47 0.59 17.50
N ALA A 331 -24.59 1.54 17.86
CA ALA A 331 -23.30 1.71 17.21
C ALA A 331 -22.26 0.65 17.60
N TYR A 332 -22.59 -0.25 18.53
CA TYR A 332 -21.65 -1.17 19.14
C TYR A 332 -22.10 -2.62 19.03
N ILE A 333 -21.13 -3.52 18.77
CA ILE A 333 -21.39 -4.96 18.82
C ILE A 333 -21.74 -5.35 20.27
N ARG A 334 -22.88 -6.05 20.42
CA ARG A 334 -23.36 -6.51 21.72
C ARG A 334 -23.76 -7.98 21.69
N ASN A 335 -23.67 -8.62 22.86
CA ASN A 335 -24.20 -9.97 23.05
C ASN A 335 -25.73 -9.93 23.34
N GLU A 336 -26.34 -11.08 23.47
CA GLU A 336 -27.78 -11.24 23.74
C GLU A 336 -28.22 -10.59 25.08
N ASN A 337 -27.32 -10.44 26.04
CA ASN A 337 -27.58 -9.77 27.33
C ASN A 337 -27.47 -8.23 27.23
N GLY A 338 -27.02 -7.70 26.08
CA GLY A 338 -26.80 -6.29 25.87
C GLY A 338 -25.40 -5.80 26.29
N ASP A 339 -24.51 -6.72 26.71
CA ASP A 339 -23.14 -6.34 27.05
C ASP A 339 -22.35 -6.03 25.76
N VAL A 340 -21.57 -4.94 25.79
CA VAL A 340 -20.77 -4.50 24.66
C VAL A 340 -19.55 -5.40 24.45
N ALA A 341 -19.25 -5.74 23.22
CA ALA A 341 -18.00 -6.40 22.87
C ALA A 341 -16.81 -5.43 23.05
N ILE A 342 -15.71 -5.96 23.55
CA ILE A 342 -14.49 -5.18 23.84
C ILE A 342 -13.38 -5.58 22.89
N ILE A 343 -12.68 -4.58 22.34
CA ILE A 343 -11.44 -4.75 21.59
C ILE A 343 -10.43 -3.71 22.09
N TRP A 344 -9.19 -4.13 22.31
CA TRP A 344 -8.13 -3.24 22.81
C TRP A 344 -8.52 -2.46 24.06
N GLY A 345 -9.37 -3.07 24.90
CA GLY A 345 -9.87 -2.44 26.13
C GLY A 345 -10.99 -1.40 25.92
N ASN A 346 -11.54 -1.25 24.73
CA ASN A 346 -12.57 -0.27 24.39
C ASN A 346 -13.81 -0.91 23.74
N PRO A 347 -14.98 -0.23 23.78
CA PRO A 347 -16.21 -0.65 23.12
C PRO A 347 -16.06 -0.79 21.61
N ARG A 348 -16.25 -2.01 21.11
CA ARG A 348 -16.11 -2.33 19.69
C ARG A 348 -17.27 -1.78 18.88
N THR A 349 -16.97 -1.06 17.81
CA THR A 349 -17.94 -0.53 16.85
C THR A 349 -18.62 -1.64 16.04
N ASP A 350 -19.87 -1.44 15.65
CA ASP A 350 -20.66 -2.32 14.80
C ASP A 350 -20.92 -1.66 13.44
N PHE A 351 -20.22 -2.09 12.41
CA PHE A 351 -20.42 -1.56 11.05
C PHE A 351 -21.69 -2.07 10.35
N SER A 352 -22.40 -3.06 10.91
CA SER A 352 -23.77 -3.40 10.48
C SER A 352 -24.73 -2.27 10.81
N SER A 353 -24.42 -1.48 11.83
CA SER A 353 -25.23 -0.35 12.25
C SER A 353 -25.12 0.82 11.28
N LYS A 354 -26.27 1.33 10.84
CA LYS A 354 -26.32 2.58 10.08
C LYS A 354 -25.73 3.75 10.89
N ILE A 355 -25.93 3.76 12.22
CA ILE A 355 -25.42 4.81 13.10
C ILE A 355 -23.89 4.86 13.03
N THR A 356 -23.22 3.72 13.13
CA THR A 356 -21.75 3.65 13.00
C THR A 356 -21.27 4.19 11.66
N ARG A 357 -21.90 3.77 10.58
CA ARG A 357 -21.54 4.25 9.23
C ARG A 357 -21.76 5.75 9.08
N GLU A 358 -22.87 6.29 9.62
CA GLU A 358 -23.14 7.74 9.63
C GLU A 358 -22.14 8.53 10.50
N LEU A 359 -21.65 7.95 11.59
CA LEU A 359 -20.59 8.56 12.38
C LEU A 359 -19.25 8.57 11.64
N VAL A 360 -18.93 7.48 10.95
CA VAL A 360 -17.58 7.27 10.41
C VAL A 360 -17.44 7.80 8.98
N TYR A 361 -18.31 7.43 8.02
CA TYR A 361 -18.03 7.72 6.62
C TYR A 361 -19.23 7.99 5.68
N SER A 362 -20.47 7.69 6.05
CA SER A 362 -21.56 7.60 5.06
C SER A 362 -22.37 8.86 4.84
N VAL A 363 -22.08 9.93 5.56
CA VAL A 363 -22.74 11.25 5.43
C VAL A 363 -21.72 12.38 5.48
N PRO A 364 -22.01 13.58 4.93
CA PRO A 364 -21.08 14.71 4.91
C PRO A 364 -20.55 15.14 6.28
N SER A 365 -21.33 14.94 7.35
CA SER A 365 -20.93 15.22 8.73
C SER A 365 -20.20 14.06 9.42
N SER A 366 -20.00 12.94 8.76
CA SER A 366 -19.19 11.83 9.27
C SER A 366 -17.72 12.22 9.36
N VAL A 367 -16.98 11.61 10.29
CA VAL A 367 -15.57 11.96 10.50
C VAL A 367 -14.77 11.96 9.20
N MET A 368 -14.84 10.88 8.42
CA MET A 368 -14.01 10.77 7.21
C MET A 368 -14.37 11.81 6.16
N GLN A 369 -15.66 12.03 5.90
CA GLN A 369 -16.09 13.01 4.90
C GLN A 369 -15.86 14.46 5.37
N LEU A 370 -16.08 14.75 6.65
CA LEU A 370 -15.88 16.08 7.23
C LEU A 370 -14.44 16.58 6.97
N TYR A 371 -13.43 15.74 7.25
CA TYR A 371 -12.03 16.15 7.09
C TYR A 371 -11.60 16.25 5.62
N ILE A 372 -12.18 15.46 4.74
CA ILE A 372 -11.97 15.62 3.29
C ILE A 372 -12.62 16.93 2.81
N LEU A 373 -13.89 17.14 3.10
CA LEU A 373 -14.67 18.26 2.55
C LEU A 373 -14.30 19.61 3.15
N GLU A 374 -14.05 19.65 4.46
CA GLU A 374 -13.84 20.91 5.18
C GLU A 374 -12.38 21.26 5.38
N HIS A 375 -11.49 20.27 5.46
CA HIS A 375 -10.06 20.48 5.73
C HIS A 375 -9.18 20.18 4.52
N GLY A 376 -9.70 19.44 3.52
CA GLY A 376 -9.01 19.15 2.28
C GLY A 376 -7.91 18.10 2.41
N ILE A 377 -8.00 17.18 3.40
CA ILE A 377 -7.04 16.08 3.50
C ILE A 377 -7.17 15.12 2.30
N ASP A 378 -6.08 14.45 1.97
CA ASP A 378 -5.98 13.63 0.76
C ASP A 378 -6.15 12.13 1.02
N GLY A 379 -6.25 11.71 2.28
CA GLY A 379 -6.40 10.30 2.56
C GLY A 379 -6.58 9.95 4.03
N TRP A 380 -6.90 8.68 4.24
CA TRP A 380 -7.07 8.07 5.55
C TRP A 380 -6.25 6.79 5.68
N ARG A 381 -5.53 6.66 6.78
CA ARG A 381 -5.02 5.37 7.26
C ARG A 381 -6.00 4.82 8.29
N LEU A 382 -6.43 3.59 8.13
CA LEU A 382 -7.30 2.89 9.06
C LEU A 382 -6.44 2.17 10.11
N ASP A 383 -6.51 2.64 11.34
CA ASP A 383 -5.89 2.00 12.49
C ASP A 383 -6.53 0.62 12.73
N VAL A 384 -5.69 -0.42 12.84
CA VAL A 384 -6.12 -1.83 12.92
C VAL A 384 -7.30 -2.14 11.98
N GLY A 385 -7.22 -1.65 10.75
CA GLY A 385 -8.31 -1.75 9.76
C GLY A 385 -8.75 -3.18 9.47
N SER A 386 -7.87 -4.17 9.65
CA SER A 386 -8.20 -5.60 9.57
C SER A 386 -9.21 -6.09 10.62
N ASP A 387 -9.38 -5.35 11.71
CA ASP A 387 -10.27 -5.68 12.81
C ASP A 387 -11.65 -5.02 12.70
N LEU A 388 -11.91 -4.23 11.67
CA LEU A 388 -13.24 -3.69 11.39
C LEU A 388 -14.25 -4.84 11.23
N LYS A 389 -15.39 -4.73 11.90
CA LYS A 389 -16.38 -5.79 11.95
C LYS A 389 -17.80 -5.27 12.16
N GLY A 390 -18.77 -6.03 11.64
CA GLY A 390 -20.18 -5.88 11.94
C GLY A 390 -20.77 -7.13 12.59
N SER A 391 -21.86 -6.98 13.31
CA SER A 391 -22.60 -8.09 13.92
C SER A 391 -23.38 -8.92 12.89
N ASP A 392 -23.79 -8.32 11.77
CA ASP A 392 -24.34 -9.04 10.62
C ASP A 392 -23.18 -9.63 9.79
N SER A 393 -22.83 -10.89 10.10
CA SER A 393 -21.69 -11.55 9.47
C SER A 393 -21.86 -11.83 7.98
N ALA A 394 -23.07 -11.81 7.45
CA ALA A 394 -23.31 -12.08 6.04
C ALA A 394 -22.92 -10.90 5.14
N ASN A 395 -23.20 -9.67 5.61
CA ASN A 395 -23.00 -8.43 4.82
C ASN A 395 -21.86 -7.56 5.33
N TRP A 396 -21.49 -7.69 6.62
CA TRP A 396 -20.55 -6.82 7.32
C TRP A 396 -19.56 -7.62 8.18
N GLY A 397 -19.40 -8.91 7.89
CA GLY A 397 -18.61 -9.82 8.72
C GLY A 397 -17.11 -9.67 8.54
N THR A 398 -16.65 -9.07 7.45
CA THR A 398 -15.22 -8.90 7.14
C THR A 398 -14.84 -7.45 6.98
N ALA A 399 -13.61 -7.14 7.34
CA ALA A 399 -13.04 -5.81 7.13
C ALA A 399 -13.05 -5.42 5.64
N THR A 400 -12.79 -6.35 4.73
CA THR A 400 -12.84 -6.11 3.29
C THR A 400 -14.21 -5.56 2.84
N GLN A 401 -15.32 -6.18 3.24
CA GLN A 401 -16.67 -5.71 2.91
C GLN A 401 -16.94 -4.29 3.43
N ILE A 402 -16.50 -4.00 4.66
CA ILE A 402 -16.68 -2.70 5.29
C ILE A 402 -15.86 -1.63 4.56
N ILE A 403 -14.61 -1.95 4.23
CA ILE A 403 -13.69 -1.01 3.55
C ILE A 403 -14.15 -0.76 2.11
N GLN A 404 -14.69 -1.76 1.42
CA GLN A 404 -15.33 -1.59 0.10
C GLN A 404 -16.48 -0.57 0.16
N ASP A 405 -17.32 -0.65 1.19
CA ASP A 405 -18.40 0.33 1.38
C ASP A 405 -17.85 1.73 1.74
N MET A 406 -16.84 1.83 2.62
CA MET A 406 -16.14 3.09 2.89
C MET A 406 -15.57 3.70 1.60
N ARG A 407 -14.83 2.89 0.82
CA ARG A 407 -14.25 3.33 -0.45
C ARG A 407 -15.30 3.92 -1.38
N ARG A 408 -16.42 3.26 -1.55
CA ARG A 408 -17.51 3.74 -2.41
C ARG A 408 -17.95 5.15 -2.02
N TYR A 409 -18.22 5.39 -0.73
CA TYR A 409 -18.63 6.71 -0.25
C TYR A 409 -17.54 7.79 -0.41
N LEU A 410 -16.28 7.43 -0.18
CA LEU A 410 -15.18 8.40 -0.23
C LEU A 410 -14.79 8.73 -1.68
N LYS A 411 -14.74 7.73 -2.56
CA LYS A 411 -14.43 7.93 -3.98
C LYS A 411 -15.57 8.65 -4.73
N ASP A 412 -16.81 8.57 -4.25
CA ASP A 412 -17.93 9.37 -4.78
C ASP A 412 -17.75 10.87 -4.49
N ILE A 413 -16.99 11.23 -3.43
CA ILE A 413 -16.68 12.63 -3.08
C ILE A 413 -15.47 13.12 -3.87
N ASP A 414 -14.42 12.34 -3.85
CA ASP A 414 -13.15 12.63 -4.51
C ASP A 414 -12.45 11.31 -4.87
N GLU A 415 -12.29 11.04 -6.16
CA GLU A 415 -11.62 9.84 -6.65
C GLU A 415 -10.14 9.77 -6.25
N ASP A 416 -9.53 10.92 -5.94
CA ASP A 416 -8.14 11.04 -5.52
C ASP A 416 -7.91 10.87 -4.01
N VAL A 417 -8.95 10.59 -3.21
CA VAL A 417 -8.78 10.25 -1.78
C VAL A 417 -8.11 8.89 -1.64
N LEU A 418 -6.98 8.84 -0.93
CA LEU A 418 -6.29 7.59 -0.62
C LEU A 418 -6.91 6.86 0.57
N LEU A 419 -7.14 5.57 0.43
CA LEU A 419 -7.56 4.70 1.51
C LEU A 419 -6.47 3.66 1.81
N CYS A 420 -5.83 3.83 2.95
CA CYS A 420 -4.74 3.00 3.47
C CYS A 420 -5.21 2.23 4.71
N SER A 421 -4.63 1.07 5.01
CA SER A 421 -4.79 0.38 6.30
C SER A 421 -3.43 0.17 6.97
N GLU A 422 -3.40 0.08 8.29
CA GLU A 422 -2.20 -0.30 9.04
C GLU A 422 -1.64 -1.64 8.57
N GLY A 423 -2.49 -2.57 8.28
CA GLY A 423 -2.16 -3.89 7.79
C GLY A 423 -3.43 -4.63 7.41
N GLY A 424 -3.31 -5.90 7.13
CA GLY A 424 -4.46 -6.72 6.75
C GLY A 424 -4.05 -7.97 5.98
N ASN A 425 -5.03 -8.64 5.41
CA ASN A 425 -4.79 -9.74 4.49
C ASN A 425 -4.73 -9.23 3.04
N GLY A 426 -4.14 -10.04 2.17
CA GLY A 426 -3.98 -9.69 0.75
C GLY A 426 -5.31 -9.38 0.03
N THR A 427 -6.44 -9.95 0.48
CA THR A 427 -7.75 -9.72 -0.16
C THR A 427 -8.20 -8.27 -0.07
N MET A 428 -7.75 -7.51 0.92
CA MET A 428 -8.05 -6.07 1.01
C MET A 428 -7.43 -5.27 -0.13
N LEU A 429 -6.31 -5.73 -0.70
CA LEU A 429 -5.62 -5.10 -1.82
C LEU A 429 -6.06 -5.65 -3.19
N THR A 430 -6.69 -6.81 -3.22
CA THR A 430 -7.07 -7.52 -4.45
C THR A 430 -8.58 -7.66 -4.64
N ASP A 431 -9.38 -7.05 -3.76
CA ASP A 431 -10.84 -7.11 -3.81
C ASP A 431 -11.49 -5.71 -3.67
N TYR A 432 -10.98 -4.74 -4.42
CA TYR A 432 -11.53 -3.38 -4.55
C TYR A 432 -11.70 -2.62 -3.21
N ALA A 433 -10.97 -2.98 -2.15
CA ALA A 433 -11.15 -2.35 -0.84
C ALA A 433 -10.15 -1.22 -0.58
N LEU A 434 -8.87 -1.49 -0.62
CA LEU A 434 -7.81 -0.52 -0.29
C LEU A 434 -7.02 -0.08 -1.51
N ASP A 435 -6.55 1.16 -1.50
CA ASP A 435 -5.53 1.64 -2.42
C ASP A 435 -4.14 1.14 -2.04
N THR A 436 -3.87 1.05 -0.74
CA THR A 436 -2.61 0.59 -0.17
C THR A 436 -2.77 0.13 1.28
N MET A 437 -1.75 -0.52 1.81
CA MET A 437 -1.60 -0.77 3.25
C MET A 437 -0.13 -0.69 3.65
N TRP A 438 0.13 -0.54 4.94
CA TRP A 438 1.48 -0.61 5.48
C TRP A 438 2.12 -1.94 5.18
N ASN A 439 3.25 -1.92 4.48
CA ASN A 439 3.95 -3.13 4.05
C ASN A 439 4.91 -3.61 5.15
N PHE A 440 4.37 -4.35 6.12
CA PHE A 440 5.18 -4.96 7.18
C PHE A 440 6.17 -6.00 6.66
N ASN A 441 5.83 -6.70 5.57
CA ASN A 441 6.76 -7.65 4.96
C ASN A 441 8.00 -6.93 4.44
N TYR A 442 7.85 -5.74 3.86
CA TYR A 442 8.98 -4.89 3.47
C TYR A 442 9.84 -4.53 4.70
N TYR A 443 9.20 -4.05 5.77
CA TYR A 443 9.88 -3.70 7.01
C TYR A 443 10.69 -4.86 7.56
N TYR A 444 10.07 -6.04 7.73
CA TYR A 444 10.76 -7.22 8.27
C TYR A 444 11.87 -7.70 7.33
N SER A 445 11.67 -7.67 6.02
CA SER A 445 12.70 -8.06 5.06
C SER A 445 13.94 -7.17 5.14
N VAL A 446 13.74 -5.84 5.24
CA VAL A 446 14.84 -4.87 5.43
C VAL A 446 15.54 -5.09 6.78
N LYS A 447 14.76 -5.23 7.87
CA LYS A 447 15.27 -5.47 9.21
C LYS A 447 16.13 -6.74 9.26
N ASP A 448 15.58 -7.85 8.80
CA ASP A 448 16.26 -9.15 8.82
C ASP A 448 17.53 -9.14 7.96
N PHE A 449 17.51 -8.45 6.82
CA PHE A 449 18.69 -8.27 5.99
C PHE A 449 19.81 -7.48 6.71
N LEU A 450 19.45 -6.45 7.46
CA LEU A 450 20.40 -5.62 8.19
C LEU A 450 20.93 -6.29 9.47
N GLU A 451 20.16 -7.18 10.09
CA GLU A 451 20.56 -7.91 11.30
C GLU A 451 21.42 -9.16 10.99
N GLN A 452 21.37 -9.66 9.76
CA GLN A 452 22.11 -10.86 9.36
C GLN A 452 23.52 -10.52 8.83
N GLU A 453 24.43 -11.49 8.96
CA GLU A 453 25.69 -11.43 8.21
C GLU A 453 25.40 -11.46 6.71
N THR A 454 26.07 -10.60 5.95
CA THR A 454 25.89 -10.51 4.49
C THR A 454 26.36 -11.79 3.80
N THR A 455 25.43 -12.68 3.52
CA THR A 455 25.66 -13.93 2.78
C THR A 455 24.88 -13.93 1.48
N ASN A 456 25.24 -14.78 0.54
CA ASN A 456 24.44 -14.96 -0.69
C ASN A 456 22.99 -15.36 -0.38
N SER A 457 22.78 -16.16 0.67
CA SER A 457 21.44 -16.54 1.12
C SER A 457 20.64 -15.36 1.68
N ALA A 458 21.28 -14.46 2.45
CA ALA A 458 20.63 -13.26 2.96
C ALA A 458 20.17 -12.33 1.83
N VAL A 459 21.02 -12.13 0.81
CA VAL A 459 20.67 -11.35 -0.39
C VAL A 459 19.53 -11.99 -1.16
N TYR A 460 19.59 -13.30 -1.36
CA TYR A 460 18.54 -14.05 -2.05
C TYR A 460 17.20 -13.95 -1.31
N ASN A 461 17.18 -14.20 0.00
CA ASN A 461 15.98 -14.13 0.82
C ASN A 461 15.39 -12.71 0.84
N PHE A 462 16.24 -11.69 0.98
CA PHE A 462 15.80 -10.29 0.92
C PHE A 462 15.11 -9.98 -0.41
N ASN A 463 15.74 -10.34 -1.53
CA ASN A 463 15.20 -10.11 -2.85
C ASN A 463 13.88 -10.86 -3.07
N THR A 464 13.81 -12.14 -2.69
CA THR A 464 12.60 -12.96 -2.83
C THR A 464 11.45 -12.41 -1.99
N ASN A 465 11.70 -12.07 -0.73
CA ASN A 465 10.69 -11.50 0.15
C ASN A 465 10.19 -10.14 -0.37
N LEU A 466 11.12 -9.27 -0.77
CA LEU A 466 10.79 -7.95 -1.28
C LEU A 466 9.94 -8.03 -2.56
N TYR A 467 10.37 -8.89 -3.48
CA TYR A 467 9.67 -9.10 -4.74
C TYR A 467 8.29 -9.73 -4.51
N GLY A 468 8.21 -10.73 -3.63
CA GLY A 468 6.97 -11.41 -3.26
C GLY A 468 5.90 -10.51 -2.63
N THR A 469 6.30 -9.37 -2.05
CA THR A 469 5.33 -8.44 -1.44
C THR A 469 4.58 -7.57 -2.45
N ILE A 470 5.09 -7.43 -3.66
CA ILE A 470 4.55 -6.49 -4.66
C ILE A 470 4.26 -7.13 -6.03
N ALA A 471 4.94 -8.23 -6.37
CA ALA A 471 4.90 -8.77 -7.72
C ALA A 471 3.53 -9.34 -8.12
N ALA A 472 2.77 -9.87 -7.16
CA ALA A 472 1.45 -10.46 -7.38
C ALA A 472 0.29 -9.47 -7.11
N LEU A 473 0.59 -8.21 -6.80
CA LEU A 473 -0.43 -7.18 -6.63
C LEU A 473 -0.79 -6.54 -7.98
N PRO A 474 -2.02 -6.02 -8.13
CA PRO A 474 -2.32 -5.13 -9.24
C PRO A 474 -1.31 -4.00 -9.33
N LYS A 475 -0.89 -3.65 -10.54
CA LYS A 475 0.22 -2.69 -10.74
C LYS A 475 -0.04 -1.33 -10.07
N SER A 476 -1.27 -0.85 -10.10
CA SER A 476 -1.68 0.39 -9.40
C SER A 476 -1.42 0.31 -7.90
N VAL A 477 -1.83 -0.80 -7.26
CA VAL A 477 -1.61 -1.07 -5.84
C VAL A 477 -0.12 -1.20 -5.53
N ALA A 478 0.62 -1.97 -6.33
CA ALA A 478 2.07 -2.13 -6.17
C ALA A 478 2.81 -0.79 -6.25
N ASN A 479 2.42 0.09 -7.18
CA ASN A 479 3.01 1.42 -7.32
C ASN A 479 2.65 2.37 -6.17
N SER A 480 1.54 2.15 -5.48
CA SER A 480 1.08 2.92 -4.31
C SER A 480 1.49 2.29 -2.98
N SER A 481 2.30 1.22 -2.98
CA SER A 481 2.70 0.51 -1.77
C SER A 481 3.32 1.44 -0.73
N TYR A 482 2.79 1.38 0.50
CA TYR A 482 3.33 2.12 1.64
C TYR A 482 4.46 1.31 2.27
N ASN A 483 5.65 1.40 1.69
CA ASN A 483 6.84 0.74 2.22
C ASN A 483 7.48 1.61 3.30
N PHE A 484 7.76 1.05 4.46
CA PHE A 484 8.37 1.78 5.57
C PHE A 484 9.53 0.99 6.19
N THR A 485 10.48 1.71 6.78
CA THR A 485 11.62 1.13 7.50
C THR A 485 11.57 1.42 9.00
N ALA A 486 10.64 2.27 9.43
CA ALA A 486 10.31 2.57 10.82
C ALA A 486 8.95 3.26 10.88
N ASN A 487 8.24 3.11 11.98
CA ASN A 487 7.05 3.88 12.33
C ASN A 487 6.99 4.08 13.85
N HIS A 488 5.87 4.60 14.38
CA HIS A 488 5.72 4.83 15.82
C HIS A 488 5.60 3.56 16.67
N ASP A 489 5.29 2.40 16.05
CA ASP A 489 5.15 1.09 16.72
C ASP A 489 6.40 0.21 16.57
N MET A 490 7.25 0.50 15.58
CA MET A 490 8.36 -0.35 15.21
C MET A 490 9.71 0.33 15.50
N PRO A 491 10.72 -0.44 15.93
CA PRO A 491 12.07 0.09 16.13
C PRO A 491 12.60 0.76 14.86
N ARG A 492 13.39 1.81 15.05
CA ARG A 492 14.09 2.46 13.93
C ARG A 492 15.08 1.50 13.29
N THR A 493 15.19 1.54 11.97
CA THR A 493 16.10 0.69 11.20
C THR A 493 17.54 0.79 11.67
N LEU A 494 18.02 2.00 12.01
CA LEU A 494 19.37 2.19 12.56
C LEU A 494 19.58 1.51 13.91
N TYR A 495 18.52 1.36 14.71
CA TYR A 495 18.59 0.60 15.96
C TYR A 495 18.67 -0.91 15.69
N ALA A 496 17.90 -1.39 14.72
CA ALA A 496 17.95 -2.79 14.30
C ALA A 496 19.28 -3.15 13.61
N ALA A 497 19.84 -2.23 12.82
CA ALA A 497 21.14 -2.42 12.16
C ALA A 497 22.32 -2.36 13.10
N LYS A 498 22.09 -1.95 14.35
CA LYS A 498 23.18 -1.79 15.31
C LYS A 498 23.36 -2.96 16.21
N ASN A 499 24.42 -3.60 15.96
CA ASN A 499 25.17 -4.29 17.01
C ASN A 499 26.40 -3.50 17.43
N ASP A 500 26.34 -2.16 17.33
CA ASP A 500 27.43 -1.28 17.81
C ASP A 500 26.86 -0.08 18.59
#